data_7df26d9e631aa018625768ac29973a23
#
_entry.id   7df26d9e631aa018625768ac29973a23
#
_cell.length_a   1.000
_cell.length_b   1.000
_cell.length_c   1.000
_cell.angle_alpha   90.00
_cell.angle_beta   90.00
_cell.angle_gamma   90.00
#
_symmetry.space_group_name_H-M   'P 1'
#
loop_
_entity.id
_entity.type
_entity.pdbx_description
1 polymer ?
#
loop_
_entity_poly.entity_id
_entity_poly.type
_entity_poly.pdbx_seq_one_letter_code
_entity_poly.pdbx_strand_id
1 'polypeptide(L)'
;MDPFVLVDQSVAQGALKPAVAKRVRAKSKNIFEAVARAEVASGLAYPPYYVEPSLPLATTSVEFGSVGALYARVIPAKFEGRLTIIVQFTAPLLLFGLKSTVEAVAAHEFTHYVDLVRRFSRMQVTSDERVSTLYESEYADEERVVDPGKIFTNDKKLSALVEKKFRGGLSDDKLNEKVAKSWIEKGLPTKRVAPEENVVSVGVDVIANTVFDPMVLAKIRDLEVKVPA
;
A
#
# COMPACT_ATOMS: atom_id res chain seq x y z
N MET A 1 -1.49 -16.77 -6.58
CA MET A 1 -0.91 -16.94 -5.21
C MET A 1 -1.99 -16.60 -4.18
N ASP A 2 -2.17 -17.38 -3.10
CA ASP A 2 -3.10 -17.02 -2.01
C ASP A 2 -2.53 -15.82 -1.24
N PRO A 3 -3.21 -14.66 -1.19
CA PRO A 3 -2.71 -13.49 -0.48
C PRO A 3 -2.63 -13.68 1.05
N PHE A 4 -3.20 -14.73 1.60
CA PHE A 4 -3.22 -15.01 3.04
C PHE A 4 -2.16 -16.02 3.51
N VAL A 5 -1.24 -16.42 2.65
CA VAL A 5 -0.22 -17.43 2.99
C VAL A 5 0.61 -17.04 4.23
N LEU A 6 0.94 -15.75 4.39
CA LEU A 6 1.69 -15.27 5.57
C LEU A 6 0.85 -15.31 6.85
N VAL A 7 -0.46 -15.11 6.75
CA VAL A 7 -1.38 -15.25 7.88
C VAL A 7 -1.37 -16.69 8.40
N ASP A 8 -1.41 -17.68 7.50
CA ASP A 8 -1.36 -19.09 7.89
C ASP A 8 0.01 -19.50 8.44
N GLN A 9 1.10 -19.01 7.83
CA GLN A 9 2.45 -19.21 8.35
C GLN A 9 2.61 -18.64 9.76
N SER A 10 2.05 -17.45 10.02
CA SER A 10 2.08 -16.82 11.34
C SER A 10 1.31 -17.64 12.40
N VAL A 11 0.23 -18.33 12.00
CA VAL A 11 -0.46 -19.27 12.87
C VAL A 11 0.40 -20.49 13.15
N ALA A 12 1.01 -21.07 12.11
CA ALA A 12 1.88 -22.25 12.26
C ALA A 12 3.09 -21.97 13.17
N GLN A 13 3.59 -20.74 13.15
CA GLN A 13 4.69 -20.26 14.02
C GLN A 13 4.23 -19.85 15.44
N GLY A 14 2.92 -19.91 15.72
CA GLY A 14 2.36 -19.51 17.02
C GLY A 14 2.32 -17.99 17.26
N ALA A 15 2.69 -17.17 16.28
CA ALA A 15 2.70 -15.71 16.41
C ALA A 15 1.29 -15.11 16.32
N LEU A 16 0.40 -15.72 15.53
CA LEU A 16 -1.00 -15.30 15.41
C LEU A 16 -1.94 -16.42 15.89
N LYS A 17 -2.92 -16.06 16.73
CA LYS A 17 -3.91 -17.05 17.22
C LYS A 17 -4.81 -17.52 16.07
N PRO A 18 -5.12 -18.85 15.96
CA PRO A 18 -5.99 -19.39 14.91
C PRO A 18 -7.35 -18.68 14.80
N ALA A 19 -7.94 -18.32 15.93
CA ALA A 19 -9.22 -17.60 15.97
C ALA A 19 -9.14 -16.21 15.30
N VAL A 20 -8.01 -15.52 15.42
CA VAL A 20 -7.78 -14.22 14.76
C VAL A 20 -7.62 -14.42 13.27
N ALA A 21 -6.79 -15.38 12.84
CA ALA A 21 -6.59 -15.71 11.42
C ALA A 21 -7.91 -16.10 10.74
N LYS A 22 -8.74 -16.93 11.39
CA LYS A 22 -10.08 -17.28 10.88
C LYS A 22 -10.95 -16.03 10.64
N ARG A 23 -10.92 -15.08 11.57
CA ARG A 23 -11.68 -13.81 11.43
C ARG A 23 -11.12 -12.93 10.32
N VAL A 24 -9.80 -12.87 10.15
CA VAL A 24 -9.15 -12.14 9.03
C VAL A 24 -9.58 -12.74 7.70
N ARG A 25 -9.49 -14.08 7.55
CA ARG A 25 -9.93 -14.78 6.33
C ARG A 25 -11.43 -14.61 6.06
N ALA A 26 -12.28 -14.53 7.07
CA ALA A 26 -13.71 -14.27 6.90
C ALA A 26 -13.99 -12.88 6.29
N LYS A 27 -13.01 -11.97 6.30
CA LYS A 27 -13.07 -10.64 5.67
C LYS A 27 -12.38 -10.57 4.31
N SER A 28 -11.86 -11.68 3.79
CA SER A 28 -11.16 -11.73 2.50
C SER A 28 -11.96 -11.13 1.32
N LYS A 29 -13.28 -11.30 1.34
CA LYS A 29 -14.17 -10.71 0.34
C LYS A 29 -13.97 -9.19 0.20
N ASN A 30 -13.73 -8.47 1.31
CA ASN A 30 -13.57 -7.02 1.28
C ASN A 30 -12.34 -6.60 0.45
N ILE A 31 -11.21 -7.30 0.61
CA ILE A 31 -10.00 -6.97 -0.16
C ILE A 31 -10.11 -7.40 -1.61
N PHE A 32 -10.70 -8.56 -1.90
CA PHE A 32 -10.91 -9.01 -3.27
C PHE A 32 -11.83 -8.05 -4.05
N GLU A 33 -12.92 -7.60 -3.44
CA GLU A 33 -13.82 -6.61 -4.03
C GLU A 33 -13.16 -5.24 -4.19
N ALA A 34 -12.32 -4.82 -3.23
CA ALA A 34 -11.58 -3.56 -3.30
C ALA A 34 -10.57 -3.55 -4.45
N VAL A 35 -9.80 -4.63 -4.60
CA VAL A 35 -8.86 -4.82 -5.70
C VAL A 35 -9.59 -4.83 -7.04
N ALA A 36 -10.62 -5.66 -7.19
CA ALA A 36 -11.41 -5.74 -8.41
C ALA A 36 -12.05 -4.38 -8.78
N ARG A 37 -12.50 -3.62 -7.78
CA ARG A 37 -13.03 -2.27 -7.99
C ARG A 37 -11.96 -1.31 -8.52
N ALA A 38 -10.74 -1.36 -7.96
CA ALA A 38 -9.62 -0.53 -8.42
C ALA A 38 -9.23 -0.87 -9.87
N GLU A 39 -9.20 -2.17 -10.23
CA GLU A 39 -8.94 -2.63 -11.60
C GLU A 39 -10.00 -2.11 -12.58
N VAL A 40 -11.27 -2.29 -12.28
CA VAL A 40 -12.37 -1.81 -13.14
C VAL A 40 -12.35 -0.28 -13.25
N ALA A 41 -12.09 0.41 -12.15
CA ALA A 41 -12.08 1.87 -12.12
C ALA A 41 -10.92 2.49 -12.90
N SER A 42 -9.75 1.85 -12.90
CA SER A 42 -8.54 2.31 -13.59
C SER A 42 -8.41 1.76 -15.01
N GLY A 43 -9.01 0.59 -15.29
CA GLY A 43 -8.77 -0.20 -16.50
C GLY A 43 -7.40 -0.88 -16.54
N LEU A 44 -6.74 -1.02 -15.38
CA LEU A 44 -5.40 -1.59 -15.23
C LEU A 44 -5.43 -2.78 -14.26
N ALA A 45 -4.53 -3.75 -14.46
CA ALA A 45 -4.34 -4.84 -13.52
C ALA A 45 -3.75 -4.33 -12.19
N TYR A 46 -4.26 -4.84 -11.09
CA TYR A 46 -3.71 -4.56 -9.76
C TYR A 46 -2.37 -5.32 -9.58
N PRO A 47 -1.35 -4.71 -8.94
CA PRO A 47 -0.09 -5.41 -8.67
C PRO A 47 -0.30 -6.60 -7.73
N PRO A 48 0.66 -7.55 -7.69
CA PRO A 48 0.64 -8.61 -6.69
C PRO A 48 0.46 -8.04 -5.28
N TYR A 49 -0.30 -8.72 -4.43
CA TYR A 49 -0.54 -8.27 -3.07
C TYR A 49 -0.63 -9.44 -2.09
N TYR A 50 -0.41 -9.13 -0.81
CA TYR A 50 -0.55 -10.09 0.27
C TYR A 50 -1.03 -9.41 1.56
N VAL A 51 -1.46 -10.24 2.52
CA VAL A 51 -1.90 -9.80 3.85
C VAL A 51 -0.82 -10.10 4.87
N GLU A 52 -0.24 -9.03 5.44
CA GLU A 52 0.71 -9.07 6.54
C GLU A 52 -0.02 -9.39 7.86
N PRO A 53 0.37 -10.46 8.57
CA PRO A 53 -0.28 -10.84 9.83
C PRO A 53 -0.02 -9.85 10.98
N SER A 54 1.04 -9.05 10.91
CA SER A 54 1.40 -8.05 11.91
C SER A 54 0.89 -6.65 11.55
N LEU A 55 0.89 -5.74 12.53
CA LEU A 55 0.71 -4.32 12.31
C LEU A 55 2.08 -3.62 12.28
N PRO A 56 2.53 -3.12 11.14
CA PRO A 56 3.71 -2.27 11.08
C PRO A 56 3.44 -0.93 11.78
N LEU A 57 4.37 -0.53 12.63
CA LEU A 57 4.35 0.72 13.38
C LEU A 57 5.57 1.54 12.94
N ALA A 58 5.32 2.61 12.19
CA ALA A 58 6.35 3.54 11.79
C ALA A 58 6.72 4.45 12.96
N THR A 59 8.00 4.57 13.25
CA THR A 59 8.51 5.60 14.15
C THR A 59 8.76 6.86 13.32
N THR A 60 7.87 7.83 13.42
CA THR A 60 8.15 9.16 12.89
C THR A 60 9.13 9.86 13.82
N SER A 61 10.28 10.29 13.32
CA SER A 61 11.40 11.00 13.96
C SER A 61 11.54 10.88 15.49
N VAL A 62 12.78 10.76 15.94
CA VAL A 62 13.19 10.60 17.36
C VAL A 62 12.66 11.72 18.28
N GLU A 63 12.28 12.88 17.73
CA GLU A 63 11.88 14.06 18.52
C GLU A 63 10.44 14.06 19.03
N PHE A 64 9.53 13.34 18.40
CA PHE A 64 8.10 13.45 18.73
C PHE A 64 7.43 12.20 19.29
N GLY A 65 8.10 11.05 19.33
CA GLY A 65 7.57 9.83 19.96
C GLY A 65 6.22 9.34 19.39
N SER A 66 5.75 9.89 18.28
CA SER A 66 4.53 9.47 17.64
C SER A 66 4.78 8.23 16.80
N VAL A 67 3.99 7.19 17.05
CA VAL A 67 4.04 5.94 16.30
C VAL A 67 2.83 5.89 15.38
N GLY A 68 3.06 5.93 14.07
CA GLY A 68 2.00 5.77 13.07
C GLY A 68 1.73 4.30 12.76
N ALA A 69 0.47 3.90 12.73
CA ALA A 69 0.07 2.58 12.25
C ALA A 69 0.01 2.57 10.72
N LEU A 70 0.75 1.65 10.09
CA LEU A 70 0.71 1.46 8.64
C LEU A 70 -0.29 0.35 8.32
N TYR A 71 -1.39 0.70 7.68
CA TYR A 71 -2.45 -0.25 7.32
C TYR A 71 -2.21 -0.94 5.98
N ALA A 72 -1.50 -0.29 5.09
CA ALA A 72 -1.00 -0.85 3.83
C ALA A 72 0.27 -0.12 3.41
N ARG A 73 0.99 -0.67 2.45
CA ARG A 73 2.15 -0.04 1.81
C ARG A 73 2.49 -0.71 0.49
N VAL A 74 3.16 0.03 -0.37
CA VAL A 74 3.73 -0.50 -1.61
C VAL A 74 5.21 -0.80 -1.38
N ILE A 75 5.64 -2.00 -1.75
CA ILE A 75 7.00 -2.49 -1.51
C ILE A 75 7.63 -2.89 -2.84
N PRO A 76 8.71 -2.22 -3.29
CA PRO A 76 9.55 -2.75 -4.34
C PRO A 76 10.37 -3.92 -3.81
N ALA A 77 10.41 -5.02 -4.55
CA ALA A 77 11.16 -6.21 -4.19
C ALA A 77 11.91 -6.76 -5.41
N LYS A 78 13.06 -7.39 -5.17
CA LYS A 78 13.77 -8.13 -6.20
C LYS A 78 13.28 -9.58 -6.21
N PHE A 79 12.75 -10.02 -7.33
CA PHE A 79 12.33 -11.41 -7.54
C PHE A 79 12.88 -11.92 -8.89
N GLU A 80 13.60 -13.03 -8.87
CA GLU A 80 14.22 -13.63 -10.05
C GLU A 80 15.01 -12.63 -10.93
N GLY A 81 15.75 -11.73 -10.30
CA GLY A 81 16.57 -10.73 -11.00
C GLY A 81 15.78 -9.55 -11.58
N ARG A 82 14.48 -9.46 -11.35
CA ARG A 82 13.59 -8.38 -11.80
C ARG A 82 13.00 -7.63 -10.62
N LEU A 83 12.65 -6.38 -10.83
CA LEU A 83 11.89 -5.61 -9.87
C LEU A 83 10.42 -6.04 -9.90
N THR A 84 9.90 -6.37 -8.76
CA THR A 84 8.47 -6.64 -8.56
C THR A 84 7.95 -5.64 -7.53
N ILE A 85 6.88 -4.94 -7.85
CA ILE A 85 6.21 -4.03 -6.93
C ILE A 85 5.02 -4.78 -6.32
N ILE A 86 4.97 -4.85 -5.01
CA ILE A 86 3.98 -5.65 -4.27
C ILE A 86 3.23 -4.73 -3.31
N VAL A 87 1.91 -4.90 -3.21
CA VAL A 87 1.10 -4.21 -2.19
C VAL A 87 0.94 -5.11 -0.98
N GLN A 88 1.32 -4.59 0.18
CA GLN A 88 1.11 -5.22 1.48
C GLN A 88 -0.12 -4.60 2.14
N PHE A 89 -1.12 -5.42 2.48
CA PHE A 89 -2.22 -5.03 3.37
C PHE A 89 -2.01 -5.66 4.74
N THR A 90 -2.55 -5.07 5.80
CA THR A 90 -2.39 -5.64 7.14
C THR A 90 -3.64 -6.36 7.62
N ALA A 91 -3.46 -7.40 8.43
CA ALA A 91 -4.56 -8.13 9.05
C ALA A 91 -5.48 -7.23 9.90
N PRO A 92 -4.97 -6.24 10.67
CA PRO A 92 -5.82 -5.27 11.38
C PRO A 92 -6.71 -4.45 10.47
N LEU A 93 -6.23 -4.00 9.31
CA LEU A 93 -7.06 -3.30 8.32
C LEU A 93 -8.26 -4.16 7.90
N LEU A 94 -8.01 -5.40 7.52
CA LEU A 94 -9.08 -6.29 7.07
C LEU A 94 -10.06 -6.61 8.20
N LEU A 95 -9.55 -6.81 9.42
CA LEU A 95 -10.37 -7.22 10.56
C LEU A 95 -11.27 -6.11 11.08
N PHE A 96 -10.79 -4.87 11.11
CA PHE A 96 -11.46 -3.75 11.76
C PHE A 96 -11.92 -2.65 10.80
N GLY A 97 -11.33 -2.56 9.61
CA GLY A 97 -11.71 -1.59 8.59
C GLY A 97 -13.12 -1.84 8.06
N LEU A 98 -13.84 -0.76 7.80
CA LEU A 98 -15.07 -0.81 7.03
C LEU A 98 -14.75 -1.16 5.57
N LYS A 99 -15.72 -1.70 4.83
CA LYS A 99 -15.56 -1.97 3.41
C LYS A 99 -15.04 -0.74 2.64
N SER A 100 -15.64 0.43 2.87
CA SER A 100 -15.21 1.68 2.23
C SER A 100 -13.79 2.11 2.62
N THR A 101 -13.32 1.79 3.83
CA THR A 101 -11.94 2.06 4.23
C THR A 101 -10.97 1.14 3.49
N VAL A 102 -11.29 -0.16 3.38
CA VAL A 102 -10.46 -1.12 2.63
C VAL A 102 -10.41 -0.74 1.14
N GLU A 103 -11.54 -0.31 0.54
CA GLU A 103 -11.60 0.17 -0.84
C GLU A 103 -10.73 1.44 -1.04
N ALA A 104 -10.82 2.40 -0.11
CA ALA A 104 -10.01 3.62 -0.18
C ALA A 104 -8.52 3.33 -0.06
N VAL A 105 -8.13 2.46 0.89
CA VAL A 105 -6.73 2.04 1.08
C VAL A 105 -6.22 1.31 -0.15
N ALA A 106 -6.96 0.33 -0.68
CA ALA A 106 -6.53 -0.39 -1.88
C ALA A 106 -6.35 0.53 -3.09
N ALA A 107 -7.26 1.48 -3.29
CA ALA A 107 -7.14 2.45 -4.36
C ALA A 107 -5.97 3.44 -4.12
N HIS A 108 -5.74 3.87 -2.88
CA HIS A 108 -4.62 4.73 -2.53
C HIS A 108 -3.27 4.05 -2.82
N GLU A 109 -3.08 2.81 -2.36
CA GLU A 109 -1.88 2.03 -2.66
C GLU A 109 -1.68 1.80 -4.17
N PHE A 110 -2.77 1.67 -4.91
CA PHE A 110 -2.69 1.57 -6.37
C PHE A 110 -2.14 2.86 -7.01
N THR A 111 -2.46 4.04 -6.47
CA THR A 111 -1.86 5.30 -6.96
C THR A 111 -0.37 5.34 -6.71
N HIS A 112 0.09 4.86 -5.55
CA HIS A 112 1.51 4.72 -5.24
C HIS A 112 2.21 3.72 -6.17
N TYR A 113 1.56 2.59 -6.47
CA TYR A 113 2.08 1.64 -7.45
C TYR A 113 2.33 2.29 -8.81
N VAL A 114 1.35 3.04 -9.32
CA VAL A 114 1.48 3.73 -10.62
C VAL A 114 2.61 4.78 -10.59
N ASP A 115 2.75 5.54 -9.49
CA ASP A 115 3.84 6.50 -9.34
C ASP A 115 5.21 5.82 -9.28
N LEU A 116 5.33 4.71 -8.57
CA LEU A 116 6.57 3.91 -8.54
C LEU A 116 6.95 3.38 -9.92
N VAL A 117 6.00 2.82 -10.67
CA VAL A 117 6.25 2.39 -12.04
C VAL A 117 6.74 3.57 -12.90
N ARG A 118 6.13 4.75 -12.74
CA ARG A 118 6.56 5.97 -13.42
C ARG A 118 8.01 6.33 -13.11
N ARG A 119 8.38 6.35 -11.83
CA ARG A 119 9.75 6.68 -11.37
C ARG A 119 10.76 5.65 -11.87
N PHE A 120 10.49 4.38 -11.67
CA PHE A 120 11.41 3.31 -12.11
C PHE A 120 11.54 3.24 -13.63
N SER A 121 10.47 3.38 -14.38
CA SER A 121 10.52 3.36 -15.85
C SER A 121 11.34 4.49 -16.46
N ARG A 122 11.54 5.57 -15.70
CA ARG A 122 12.35 6.74 -16.11
C ARG A 122 13.75 6.77 -15.51
N MET A 123 14.10 5.77 -14.72
CA MET A 123 15.34 5.79 -13.92
C MET A 123 15.43 7.04 -13.02
N GLN A 124 14.29 7.62 -12.62
CA GLN A 124 14.21 8.80 -11.74
C GLN A 124 14.34 8.44 -10.26
N VAL A 125 15.01 7.34 -9.95
CA VAL A 125 15.33 6.96 -8.58
C VAL A 125 16.73 7.46 -8.30
N THR A 126 16.84 8.54 -7.54
CA THR A 126 18.14 9.02 -7.07
C THR A 126 18.65 8.11 -5.96
N SER A 127 19.96 7.97 -5.85
CA SER A 127 20.61 7.14 -4.81
C SER A 127 20.29 7.58 -3.39
N ASP A 128 19.85 8.82 -3.20
CA ASP A 128 19.51 9.45 -1.92
C ASP A 128 18.01 9.45 -1.64
N GLU A 129 17.18 9.11 -2.61
CA GLU A 129 15.76 8.93 -2.33
C GLU A 129 15.55 7.67 -1.52
N ARG A 130 15.35 7.87 -0.24
CA ARG A 130 14.92 6.81 0.66
C ARG A 130 13.57 6.32 0.18
N VAL A 131 13.49 5.04 -0.18
CA VAL A 131 12.21 4.39 -0.54
C VAL A 131 11.23 4.45 0.65
N SER A 132 11.73 4.76 1.85
CA SER A 132 10.91 5.12 3.02
C SER A 132 10.03 6.35 2.82
N THR A 133 10.35 7.20 1.87
CA THR A 133 9.52 8.37 1.50
C THR A 133 8.22 7.98 0.80
N LEU A 134 8.05 6.73 0.46
CA LEU A 134 6.77 6.19 0.02
C LEU A 134 5.73 6.09 1.14
N TYR A 135 6.11 6.43 2.37
CA TYR A 135 5.20 6.50 3.48
C TYR A 135 4.42 7.80 3.51
N GLU A 136 3.22 7.71 4.05
CA GLU A 136 2.20 8.75 4.07
C GLU A 136 2.66 10.15 4.52
N SER A 137 3.74 10.26 5.30
CA SER A 137 4.24 11.54 5.79
C SER A 137 4.84 12.45 4.70
N GLU A 138 5.41 11.88 3.63
CA GLU A 138 5.94 12.67 2.52
C GLU A 138 4.95 12.82 1.36
N TYR A 139 3.96 11.91 1.29
CA TYR A 139 2.83 12.08 0.37
C TYR A 139 1.73 13.01 0.92
N ALA A 140 1.83 13.44 2.16
CA ALA A 140 1.00 14.52 2.70
C ALA A 140 1.35 15.88 2.08
N ASP A 141 2.57 16.03 1.56
CA ASP A 141 2.99 17.23 0.86
C ASP A 141 2.46 17.25 -0.58
N GLU A 142 2.19 18.44 -1.04
CA GLU A 142 1.40 18.90 -2.18
C GLU A 142 1.75 18.31 -3.55
N GLU A 143 2.80 17.53 -3.67
CA GLU A 143 3.22 16.83 -4.88
C GLU A 143 2.61 15.44 -5.01
N ARG A 144 1.31 15.31 -4.91
CA ARG A 144 0.63 14.11 -5.40
C ARG A 144 0.80 14.05 -6.92
N VAL A 145 1.84 13.43 -7.35
CA VAL A 145 2.21 13.30 -8.76
C VAL A 145 1.14 12.55 -9.56
N VAL A 146 0.28 11.78 -8.88
CA VAL A 146 -0.78 11.00 -9.50
C VAL A 146 -2.12 11.28 -8.84
N ASP A 147 -2.93 12.10 -9.51
CA ASP A 147 -4.30 12.42 -9.11
C ASP A 147 -5.21 11.17 -9.22
N PRO A 148 -5.86 10.71 -8.12
CA PRO A 148 -6.80 9.60 -8.16
C PRO A 148 -7.90 9.78 -9.21
N GLY A 149 -8.36 11.00 -9.46
CA GLY A 149 -9.37 11.30 -10.49
C GLY A 149 -8.90 10.99 -11.92
N LYS A 150 -7.61 11.09 -12.17
CA LYS A 150 -7.01 10.75 -13.46
C LYS A 150 -6.74 9.26 -13.62
N ILE A 151 -6.57 8.52 -12.51
CA ILE A 151 -6.40 7.07 -12.54
C ILE A 151 -7.73 6.35 -12.61
N PHE A 152 -8.65 6.64 -11.69
CA PHE A 152 -9.93 5.97 -11.58
C PHE A 152 -11.02 6.65 -12.41
N THR A 153 -10.75 6.82 -13.70
CA THR A 153 -11.64 7.55 -14.63
C THR A 153 -13.03 6.94 -14.75
N ASN A 154 -13.15 5.63 -14.54
CA ASN A 154 -14.40 4.89 -14.65
C ASN A 154 -15.21 4.83 -13.32
N ASP A 155 -14.66 5.32 -12.21
CA ASP A 155 -15.35 5.36 -10.91
C ASP A 155 -15.00 6.65 -10.13
N LYS A 156 -15.72 7.73 -10.44
CA LYS A 156 -15.58 9.02 -9.75
C LYS A 156 -15.86 8.93 -8.24
N LYS A 157 -16.70 7.96 -7.80
CA LYS A 157 -17.00 7.76 -6.39
C LYS A 157 -15.80 7.18 -5.66
N LEU A 158 -15.04 6.30 -6.31
CA LEU A 158 -13.81 5.76 -5.74
C LEU A 158 -12.73 6.86 -5.61
N SER A 159 -12.55 7.69 -6.64
CA SER A 159 -11.64 8.86 -6.56
C SER A 159 -11.98 9.78 -5.39
N ALA A 160 -13.24 10.19 -5.29
CA ALA A 160 -13.71 11.05 -4.21
C ALA A 160 -13.56 10.39 -2.82
N LEU A 161 -13.71 9.05 -2.75
CA LEU A 161 -13.49 8.30 -1.51
C LEU A 161 -12.02 8.32 -1.09
N VAL A 162 -11.09 8.14 -2.02
CA VAL A 162 -9.64 8.25 -1.76
C VAL A 162 -9.30 9.66 -1.28
N GLU A 163 -9.70 10.70 -2.01
CA GLU A 163 -9.45 12.09 -1.64
C GLU A 163 -10.00 12.44 -0.25
N LYS A 164 -11.21 11.96 0.06
CA LYS A 164 -11.83 12.18 1.37
C LYS A 164 -11.05 11.52 2.50
N LYS A 165 -10.57 10.29 2.30
CA LYS A 165 -9.90 9.49 3.32
C LYS A 165 -8.42 9.83 3.52
N PHE A 166 -7.78 10.43 2.50
CA PHE A 166 -6.32 10.64 2.48
C PHE A 166 -5.92 12.12 2.25
N ARG A 167 -6.63 13.07 2.84
CA ARG A 167 -6.27 14.51 2.74
C ARG A 167 -5.00 14.91 3.50
N GLY A 168 -4.50 14.06 4.35
CA GLY A 168 -3.33 14.29 5.21
C GLY A 168 -3.00 13.04 5.98
N GLY A 169 -2.91 11.90 5.25
CA GLY A 169 -2.87 10.57 5.83
C GLY A 169 -4.25 9.94 5.96
N LEU A 170 -4.32 8.67 6.34
CA LEU A 170 -5.58 7.94 6.48
C LEU A 170 -6.42 8.49 7.64
N SER A 171 -7.53 9.13 7.33
CA SER A 171 -8.51 9.62 8.30
C SER A 171 -9.58 8.57 8.58
N ASP A 172 -9.37 7.74 9.61
CA ASP A 172 -10.36 6.77 10.11
C ASP A 172 -10.18 6.51 11.62
N ASP A 173 -10.65 7.46 12.44
CA ASP A 173 -10.53 7.39 13.91
C ASP A 173 -11.12 6.11 14.48
N LYS A 174 -12.24 5.62 13.90
CA LYS A 174 -12.89 4.38 14.36
C LYS A 174 -12.02 3.15 14.10
N LEU A 175 -11.28 3.13 12.99
CA LEU A 175 -10.31 2.08 12.72
C LEU A 175 -9.16 2.16 13.72
N ASN A 176 -8.57 3.34 13.88
CA ASN A 176 -7.46 3.58 14.80
C ASN A 176 -7.81 3.16 16.24
N GLU A 177 -8.96 3.59 16.73
CA GLU A 177 -9.45 3.25 18.07
C GLU A 177 -9.64 1.72 18.25
N LYS A 178 -10.26 1.05 17.27
CA LYS A 178 -10.44 -0.41 17.32
C LYS A 178 -9.11 -1.16 17.27
N VAL A 179 -8.16 -0.69 16.45
CA VAL A 179 -6.84 -1.29 16.36
C VAL A 179 -6.07 -1.10 17.65
N ALA A 180 -6.08 0.08 18.24
CA ALA A 180 -5.45 0.31 19.54
C ALA A 180 -5.99 -0.66 20.60
N LYS A 181 -7.32 -0.68 20.82
CA LYS A 181 -7.97 -1.50 21.86
C LYS A 181 -7.97 -3.00 21.58
N SER A 182 -8.11 -3.41 20.33
CA SER A 182 -8.38 -4.81 19.98
C SER A 182 -7.23 -5.52 19.31
N TRP A 183 -6.16 -4.82 18.98
CA TRP A 183 -4.93 -5.37 18.42
C TRP A 183 -3.73 -5.08 19.32
N ILE A 184 -3.40 -3.81 19.53
CA ILE A 184 -2.19 -3.41 20.28
C ILE A 184 -2.30 -3.78 21.76
N GLU A 185 -3.35 -3.35 22.46
CA GLU A 185 -3.56 -3.65 23.89
C GLU A 185 -3.71 -5.14 24.17
N LYS A 186 -4.14 -5.94 23.19
CA LYS A 186 -4.23 -7.40 23.32
C LYS A 186 -2.94 -8.14 22.99
N GLY A 187 -1.85 -7.42 22.74
CA GLY A 187 -0.55 -8.01 22.43
C GLY A 187 -0.54 -8.83 21.13
N LEU A 188 -1.38 -8.48 20.15
CA LEU A 188 -1.35 -9.11 18.84
C LEU A 188 -0.12 -8.64 18.05
N PRO A 189 0.35 -9.37 17.02
CA PRO A 189 1.61 -9.10 16.37
C PRO A 189 1.75 -7.67 15.86
N THR A 190 2.80 -6.98 16.29
CA THR A 190 3.23 -5.69 15.78
C THR A 190 4.68 -5.76 15.35
N LYS A 191 5.06 -4.99 14.35
CA LYS A 191 6.44 -4.87 13.88
C LYS A 191 6.82 -3.39 13.83
N ARG A 192 7.87 -3.00 14.54
CA ARG A 192 8.43 -1.65 14.37
C ARG A 192 9.12 -1.57 13.02
N VAL A 193 8.90 -0.48 12.35
CA VAL A 193 9.50 -0.18 11.05
C VAL A 193 10.26 1.12 11.21
N ALA A 194 11.60 1.01 11.30
CA ALA A 194 12.46 2.18 11.32
C ALA A 194 12.58 2.74 9.90
N PRO A 195 12.74 4.07 9.72
CA PRO A 195 12.93 4.67 8.40
C PRO A 195 14.10 4.03 7.63
N GLU A 196 15.18 3.66 8.30
CA GLU A 196 16.34 3.04 7.69
C GLU A 196 16.11 1.59 7.21
N GLU A 197 15.18 0.86 7.84
CA GLU A 197 14.84 -0.51 7.45
C GLU A 197 13.98 -0.58 6.19
N ASN A 198 13.53 0.56 5.69
CA ASN A 198 12.67 0.65 4.50
C ASN A 198 13.44 1.00 3.23
N VAL A 199 14.76 1.15 3.32
CA VAL A 199 15.61 1.37 2.15
C VAL A 199 15.78 0.06 1.40
N VAL A 200 15.11 -0.07 0.27
CA VAL A 200 15.33 -1.16 -0.67
C VAL A 200 16.35 -0.69 -1.70
N SER A 201 17.57 -1.21 -1.62
CA SER A 201 18.56 -1.00 -2.66
C SER A 201 18.25 -1.89 -3.85
N VAL A 202 17.89 -1.28 -4.97
CA VAL A 202 17.66 -1.96 -6.23
C VAL A 202 18.75 -1.57 -7.21
N GLY A 203 19.52 -2.56 -7.71
CA GLY A 203 20.55 -2.30 -8.72
C GLY A 203 19.95 -1.78 -10.02
N VAL A 204 20.66 -0.91 -10.69
CA VAL A 204 20.26 -0.33 -11.98
C VAL A 204 20.02 -1.45 -13.03
N ASP A 205 20.81 -2.52 -12.98
CA ASP A 205 20.63 -3.71 -13.81
C ASP A 205 19.29 -4.41 -13.59
N VAL A 206 18.81 -4.47 -12.34
CA VAL A 206 17.51 -5.05 -12.00
C VAL A 206 16.37 -4.20 -12.58
N ILE A 207 16.47 -2.87 -12.49
CA ILE A 207 15.49 -1.96 -13.07
C ILE A 207 15.50 -2.08 -14.60
N ALA A 208 16.68 -2.07 -15.22
CA ALA A 208 16.84 -2.18 -16.67
C ALA A 208 16.29 -3.50 -17.25
N ASN A 209 16.37 -4.59 -16.48
CA ASN A 209 15.84 -5.90 -16.87
C ASN A 209 14.35 -6.09 -16.56
N THR A 210 13.71 -5.08 -15.94
CA THR A 210 12.31 -5.17 -15.55
C THR A 210 11.41 -4.73 -16.70
N VAL A 211 10.45 -5.56 -17.04
CA VAL A 211 9.39 -5.23 -18.01
C VAL A 211 8.16 -4.82 -17.23
N PHE A 212 7.84 -3.53 -17.29
CA PHE A 212 6.61 -3.00 -16.70
C PHE A 212 5.42 -3.27 -17.63
N ASP A 213 4.23 -3.36 -17.04
CA ASP A 213 2.99 -3.55 -17.80
C ASP A 213 2.80 -2.42 -18.82
N PRO A 214 2.67 -2.74 -20.13
CA PRO A 214 2.50 -1.74 -21.19
C PRO A 214 1.27 -0.85 -20.99
N MET A 215 0.19 -1.37 -20.39
CA MET A 215 -1.03 -0.61 -20.12
C MET A 215 -0.78 0.44 -19.04
N VAL A 216 -0.03 0.08 -17.99
CA VAL A 216 0.37 1.04 -16.94
C VAL A 216 1.27 2.12 -17.54
N LEU A 217 2.25 1.76 -18.39
CA LEU A 217 3.11 2.73 -19.07
C LEU A 217 2.33 3.64 -20.02
N ALA A 218 1.33 3.12 -20.72
CA ALA A 218 0.46 3.93 -21.56
C ALA A 218 -0.34 4.94 -20.72
N LYS A 219 -0.93 4.48 -19.61
CA LYS A 219 -1.65 5.35 -18.68
C LYS A 219 -0.77 6.46 -18.11
N ILE A 220 0.47 6.15 -17.73
CA ILE A 220 1.44 7.13 -17.24
C ILE A 220 1.70 8.21 -18.31
N ARG A 221 1.93 7.83 -19.56
CA ARG A 221 2.11 8.79 -20.66
C ARG A 221 0.91 9.73 -20.84
N ASP A 222 -0.31 9.19 -20.74
CA ASP A 222 -1.55 9.98 -20.84
C ASP A 222 -1.69 11.00 -19.70
N LEU A 223 -1.19 10.65 -18.49
CA LEU A 223 -1.19 11.55 -17.34
C LEU A 223 -0.27 12.76 -17.54
N GLU A 224 0.82 12.61 -18.30
CA GLU A 224 1.87 13.62 -18.50
C GLU A 224 1.61 14.57 -19.66
N VAL A 225 0.95 14.09 -20.70
CA VAL A 225 0.66 14.91 -21.91
C VAL A 225 -0.29 16.08 -21.62
N LYS A 226 -0.92 16.14 -20.44
CA LYS A 226 -1.92 17.17 -20.08
C LYS A 226 -1.42 18.27 -19.14
N VAL A 227 -0.12 18.54 -19.09
CA VAL A 227 0.37 19.79 -18.50
C VAL A 227 0.47 20.79 -19.64
N PRO A 228 -0.48 21.75 -19.82
CA PRO A 228 -0.26 22.88 -20.71
C PRO A 228 0.92 23.69 -20.14
N ALA A 229 1.83 24.06 -21.02
CA ALA A 229 2.89 24.98 -20.71
C ALA A 229 2.35 26.35 -20.25
#